data_78414ca2f599ee8bfc0fe2173ffe71dc
#
_entry.id   78414ca2f599ee8bfc0fe2173ffe71dc
#
_cell.length_a   1.000
_cell.length_b   1.000
_cell.length_c   1.000
_cell.angle_alpha   90.00
_cell.angle_beta   90.00
_cell.angle_gamma   90.00
#
_symmetry.space_group_name_H-M   'P 1'
#
loop_
_entity.id
_entity.type
_entity.pdbx_description
1 polymer ?
#
loop_
_entity_poly.entity_id
_entity_poly.type
_entity_poly.pdbx_seq_one_letter_code
_entity_poly.pdbx_strand_id
1 'polypeptide(L)'
;MVDEYKTISDTISEGCYTEKRSKFLAFACHVTSLEEVKERVAAYRKKYYDARHVCYAYVLGPDQSEFRANDDGEPSSTAGKPILGQIHANGLTDILVVVIRYFGGVKLGTSGLIVAYRTAAALAIENAKVETRTVEETVSYSFTYPMMNAVMRLVKEMNLRVVSQSFDNTCEIKLAIRRSEAALLRERLDKLSF
;
A
#
# COMPACT_ATOMS: atom_id res chain seq x y z
N MET A 1 -4.35 -17.33 6.08
CA MET A 1 -3.21 -16.37 6.20
C MET A 1 -3.02 -15.73 4.85
N VAL A 2 -2.96 -14.38 4.78
CA VAL A 2 -2.80 -13.67 3.49
C VAL A 2 -1.36 -13.87 3.01
N ASP A 3 -1.19 -14.38 1.80
CA ASP A 3 0.12 -14.69 1.21
C ASP A 3 0.45 -13.79 0.00
N GLU A 4 -0.59 -13.23 -0.62
CA GLU A 4 -0.49 -12.26 -1.71
C GLU A 4 -1.49 -11.12 -1.49
N TYR A 5 -1.17 -9.95 -2.02
CA TYR A 5 -2.05 -8.79 -2.00
C TYR A 5 -1.92 -7.99 -3.30
N LYS A 6 -2.99 -7.25 -3.61
CA LYS A 6 -3.02 -6.36 -4.77
C LYS A 6 -2.73 -4.93 -4.34
N THR A 7 -1.85 -4.28 -5.05
CA THR A 7 -1.52 -2.86 -4.91
C THR A 7 -1.37 -2.22 -6.30
N ILE A 8 -0.91 -0.99 -6.35
CA ILE A 8 -0.59 -0.31 -7.61
C ILE A 8 0.92 -0.10 -7.73
N SER A 9 1.39 0.13 -8.95
CA SER A 9 2.79 0.47 -9.21
C SER A 9 3.17 1.81 -8.57
N ASP A 10 4.47 2.09 -8.47
CA ASP A 10 5.00 3.34 -7.89
C ASP A 10 4.69 4.58 -8.75
N THR A 11 4.23 4.39 -9.99
CA THR A 11 3.80 5.49 -10.85
C THR A 11 2.45 6.03 -10.38
N ILE A 12 2.39 7.32 -10.07
CA ILE A 12 1.15 8.00 -9.69
C ILE A 12 0.20 8.00 -10.88
N SER A 13 -1.02 7.54 -10.66
CA SER A 13 -2.09 7.60 -11.64
C SER A 13 -3.07 8.73 -11.31
N GLU A 14 -3.69 9.26 -12.35
CA GLU A 14 -4.54 10.44 -12.27
C GLU A 14 -5.93 10.15 -12.84
N GLY A 15 -6.94 10.83 -12.30
CA GLY A 15 -8.29 10.87 -12.81
C GLY A 15 -8.87 12.28 -12.63
N CYS A 16 -9.78 12.66 -13.50
CA CYS A 16 -10.45 13.96 -13.41
C CYS A 16 -11.94 13.78 -13.69
N TYR A 17 -12.75 14.38 -12.85
CA TYR A 17 -14.21 14.44 -12.99
C TYR A 17 -14.70 15.87 -12.82
N THR A 18 -15.65 16.28 -13.63
CA THR A 18 -16.24 17.63 -13.58
C THR A 18 -17.75 17.51 -13.49
N GLU A 19 -18.36 18.23 -12.54
CA GLU A 19 -19.81 18.31 -12.36
C GLU A 19 -20.20 19.73 -11.97
N LYS A 20 -21.15 20.33 -12.71
CA LYS A 20 -21.63 21.70 -12.47
C LYS A 20 -20.51 22.71 -12.23
N ARG A 21 -19.48 22.65 -13.07
CA ARG A 21 -18.25 23.46 -13.02
C ARG A 21 -17.33 23.20 -11.81
N SER A 22 -17.71 22.35 -10.86
CA SER A 22 -16.76 21.83 -9.86
C SER A 22 -15.82 20.83 -10.50
N LYS A 23 -14.53 20.91 -10.17
CA LYS A 23 -13.49 20.06 -10.73
C LYS A 23 -12.89 19.20 -9.61
N PHE A 24 -12.81 17.89 -9.87
CA PHE A 24 -12.28 16.89 -8.95
C PHE A 24 -11.06 16.23 -9.58
N LEU A 25 -9.87 16.51 -9.03
CA LEU A 25 -8.60 15.93 -9.45
C LEU A 25 -8.23 14.79 -8.51
N ALA A 26 -8.17 13.57 -9.00
CA ALA A 26 -7.84 12.40 -8.23
C ALA A 26 -6.44 11.89 -8.55
N PHE A 27 -5.70 11.48 -7.52
CA PHE A 27 -4.35 10.90 -7.61
C PHE A 27 -4.30 9.63 -6.78
N ALA A 28 -3.89 8.52 -7.39
CA ALA A 28 -3.64 7.27 -6.71
C ALA A 28 -2.13 7.04 -6.60
N CYS A 29 -1.65 6.85 -5.38
CA CYS A 29 -0.24 6.72 -5.04
C CYS A 29 0.01 5.41 -4.29
N HIS A 30 1.05 4.67 -4.65
CA HIS A 30 1.55 3.58 -3.83
C HIS A 30 2.20 4.15 -2.57
N VAL A 31 1.82 3.64 -1.40
CA VAL A 31 2.36 4.00 -0.09
C VAL A 31 2.41 2.76 0.79
N THR A 32 3.39 2.67 1.68
CA THR A 32 3.56 1.50 2.57
C THR A 32 3.50 1.85 4.05
N SER A 33 3.45 3.14 4.39
CA SER A 33 3.43 3.61 5.77
C SER A 33 2.56 4.84 5.97
N LEU A 34 2.14 5.06 7.22
CA LEU A 34 1.40 6.26 7.60
C LEU A 34 2.23 7.55 7.41
N GLU A 35 3.54 7.46 7.58
CA GLU A 35 4.47 8.57 7.34
C GLU A 35 4.43 9.00 5.87
N GLU A 36 4.52 8.06 4.93
CA GLU A 36 4.40 8.35 3.51
C GLU A 36 3.03 8.95 3.15
N VAL A 37 1.95 8.46 3.75
CA VAL A 37 0.61 9.05 3.58
C VAL A 37 0.60 10.53 3.99
N LYS A 38 1.13 10.85 5.18
CA LYS A 38 1.19 12.23 5.68
C LYS A 38 2.02 13.13 4.79
N GLU A 39 3.17 12.67 4.34
CA GLU A 39 4.07 13.40 3.43
C GLU A 39 3.38 13.68 2.08
N ARG A 40 2.74 12.67 1.49
CA ARG A 40 2.02 12.81 0.22
C ARG A 40 0.85 13.79 0.33
N VAL A 41 0.02 13.67 1.37
CA VAL A 41 -1.11 14.58 1.61
C VAL A 41 -0.62 16.01 1.80
N ALA A 42 0.44 16.23 2.60
CA ALA A 42 1.03 17.54 2.80
C ALA A 42 1.57 18.14 1.49
N ALA A 43 2.20 17.33 0.65
CA ALA A 43 2.69 17.75 -0.67
C ALA A 43 1.55 18.20 -1.60
N TYR A 44 0.43 17.45 -1.62
CA TYR A 44 -0.75 17.85 -2.38
C TYR A 44 -1.40 19.12 -1.85
N ARG A 45 -1.53 19.30 -0.54
CA ARG A 45 -2.03 20.53 0.07
C ARG A 45 -1.17 21.74 -0.32
N LYS A 46 0.15 21.58 -0.35
CA LYS A 46 1.08 22.64 -0.75
C LYS A 46 0.99 22.94 -2.25
N LYS A 47 0.91 21.91 -3.10
CA LYS A 47 0.81 22.05 -4.55
C LYS A 47 -0.50 22.71 -4.98
N TYR A 48 -1.60 22.34 -4.34
CA TYR A 48 -2.96 22.81 -4.64
C TYR A 48 -3.49 23.69 -3.50
N TYR A 49 -2.67 24.63 -3.05
CA TYR A 49 -2.94 25.52 -1.91
C TYR A 49 -4.21 26.35 -2.05
N ASP A 50 -4.66 26.61 -3.28
CA ASP A 50 -5.84 27.35 -3.63
C ASP A 50 -7.11 26.46 -3.73
N ALA A 51 -6.97 25.15 -3.61
CA ALA A 51 -8.09 24.25 -3.57
C ALA A 51 -8.80 24.29 -2.22
N ARG A 52 -10.13 24.19 -2.24
CA ARG A 52 -10.96 24.27 -1.04
C ARG A 52 -10.88 23.01 -0.19
N HIS A 53 -10.80 21.86 -0.82
CA HIS A 53 -10.76 20.56 -0.14
C HIS A 53 -9.72 19.63 -0.77
N VAL A 54 -8.95 18.96 0.07
CA VAL A 54 -8.01 17.90 -0.27
C VAL A 54 -8.41 16.66 0.51
N CYS A 55 -9.41 15.95 -0.01
CA CYS A 55 -9.97 14.76 0.61
C CYS A 55 -9.15 13.54 0.26
N TYR A 56 -9.08 12.56 1.14
CA TYR A 56 -8.31 11.36 0.86
C TYR A 56 -8.80 10.12 1.61
N ALA A 57 -8.39 8.96 1.16
CA ALA A 57 -8.46 7.72 1.89
C ALA A 57 -7.23 6.87 1.59
N TYR A 58 -6.85 6.03 2.54
CA TYR A 58 -5.79 5.05 2.37
C TYR A 58 -6.15 3.70 2.98
N VAL A 59 -5.51 2.67 2.47
CA VAL A 59 -5.53 1.30 3.02
C VAL A 59 -4.09 0.81 3.04
N LEU A 60 -3.61 0.29 4.16
CA LEU A 60 -2.25 -0.20 4.37
C LEU A 60 -2.26 -1.63 4.90
N GLY A 61 -1.20 -2.35 4.58
CA GLY A 61 -0.94 -3.70 5.04
C GLY A 61 -1.58 -4.78 4.16
N PRO A 62 -0.97 -5.97 4.10
CA PRO A 62 -1.44 -7.07 3.25
C PRO A 62 -2.85 -7.56 3.60
N ASP A 63 -3.23 -7.43 4.87
CA ASP A 63 -4.54 -7.82 5.42
C ASP A 63 -5.57 -6.67 5.40
N GLN A 64 -5.19 -5.49 4.89
CA GLN A 64 -6.04 -4.29 4.81
C GLN A 64 -6.57 -3.82 6.17
N SER A 65 -5.86 -4.11 7.25
CA SER A 65 -6.30 -3.83 8.62
C SER A 65 -6.19 -2.36 9.02
N GLU A 66 -5.32 -1.60 8.37
CA GLU A 66 -5.11 -0.18 8.62
C GLU A 66 -5.68 0.66 7.47
N PHE A 67 -6.73 1.42 7.75
CA PHE A 67 -7.34 2.30 6.76
C PHE A 67 -7.95 3.54 7.41
N ARG A 68 -8.10 4.60 6.61
CA ARG A 68 -8.74 5.84 7.04
C ARG A 68 -9.33 6.60 5.85
N ALA A 69 -10.41 7.34 6.13
CA ALA A 69 -11.04 8.28 5.23
C ALA A 69 -11.05 9.68 5.84
N ASN A 70 -10.87 10.73 5.02
CA ASN A 70 -10.85 12.13 5.46
C ASN A 70 -11.63 13.01 4.48
N ASP A 71 -12.61 13.75 5.00
CA ASP A 71 -13.49 14.62 4.21
C ASP A 71 -12.95 16.04 4.02
N ASP A 72 -11.90 16.44 4.75
CA ASP A 72 -11.24 17.75 4.67
C ASP A 72 -12.20 18.96 4.56
N GLY A 73 -13.19 19.02 5.45
CA GLY A 73 -14.17 20.10 5.49
C GLY A 73 -15.38 19.93 4.59
N GLU A 74 -15.45 18.89 3.75
CA GLU A 74 -16.70 18.51 3.09
C GLU A 74 -17.70 17.96 4.12
N PRO A 75 -19.01 17.93 3.82
CA PRO A 75 -19.99 17.32 4.71
C PRO A 75 -19.60 15.87 5.05
N SER A 76 -19.84 15.47 6.29
CA SER A 76 -19.44 14.16 6.80
C SER A 76 -19.82 13.00 5.88
N SER A 77 -18.85 12.14 5.59
CA SER A 77 -19.02 10.93 4.77
C SER A 77 -19.38 11.16 3.29
N THR A 78 -19.19 12.37 2.77
CA THR A 78 -19.48 12.69 1.36
C THR A 78 -18.27 12.61 0.44
N ALA A 79 -17.05 12.56 1.00
CA ALA A 79 -15.81 12.55 0.24
C ALA A 79 -14.91 11.35 0.60
N GLY A 80 -14.41 11.30 1.82
CA GLY A 80 -13.47 10.27 2.25
C GLY A 80 -14.01 8.85 2.16
N LYS A 81 -15.23 8.61 2.61
CA LYS A 81 -15.87 7.28 2.51
C LYS A 81 -16.11 6.82 1.08
N PRO A 82 -16.64 7.64 0.14
CA PRO A 82 -16.72 7.28 -1.27
C PRO A 82 -15.36 6.92 -1.89
N ILE A 83 -14.29 7.64 -1.53
CA ILE A 83 -12.93 7.32 -1.98
C ILE A 83 -12.49 5.96 -1.43
N LEU A 84 -12.63 5.74 -0.12
CA LEU A 84 -12.27 4.47 0.55
C LEU A 84 -13.05 3.29 -0.05
N GLY A 85 -14.33 3.49 -0.33
CA GLY A 85 -15.19 2.49 -0.96
C GLY A 85 -14.64 2.01 -2.30
N GLN A 86 -14.05 2.89 -3.11
CA GLN A 86 -13.43 2.51 -4.38
C GLN A 86 -12.14 1.71 -4.19
N ILE A 87 -11.34 2.02 -3.18
CA ILE A 87 -10.15 1.23 -2.84
C ILE A 87 -10.56 -0.19 -2.45
N HIS A 88 -11.54 -0.32 -1.54
CA HIS A 88 -12.03 -1.64 -1.11
C HIS A 88 -12.71 -2.43 -2.23
N ALA A 89 -13.51 -1.77 -3.07
CA ALA A 89 -14.18 -2.43 -4.21
C ALA A 89 -13.20 -3.05 -5.21
N ASN A 90 -12.00 -2.50 -5.32
CA ASN A 90 -10.93 -3.03 -6.17
C ASN A 90 -9.99 -4.00 -5.42
N GLY A 91 -10.21 -4.25 -4.14
CA GLY A 91 -9.38 -5.16 -3.32
C GLY A 91 -7.94 -4.70 -3.16
N LEU A 92 -7.69 -3.39 -3.22
CA LEU A 92 -6.35 -2.81 -3.17
C LEU A 92 -5.92 -2.50 -1.73
N THR A 93 -4.61 -2.59 -1.49
CA THR A 93 -3.95 -2.14 -0.27
C THR A 93 -2.62 -1.48 -0.60
N ASP A 94 -1.95 -0.90 0.40
CA ASP A 94 -0.75 -0.08 0.21
C ASP A 94 -0.98 1.03 -0.82
N ILE A 95 -2.10 1.72 -0.69
CA ILE A 95 -2.57 2.76 -1.59
C ILE A 95 -3.14 3.95 -0.84
N LEU A 96 -2.83 5.14 -1.35
CA LEU A 96 -3.45 6.40 -0.99
C LEU A 96 -4.16 6.95 -2.23
N VAL A 97 -5.41 7.36 -2.09
CA VAL A 97 -6.12 8.12 -3.12
C VAL A 97 -6.48 9.49 -2.55
N VAL A 98 -6.00 10.54 -3.21
CA VAL A 98 -6.25 11.94 -2.87
C VAL A 98 -7.16 12.54 -3.95
N VAL A 99 -8.23 13.21 -3.55
CA VAL A 99 -9.11 13.93 -4.46
C VAL A 99 -9.18 15.40 -4.07
N ILE A 100 -8.77 16.26 -4.98
CA ILE A 100 -8.70 17.71 -4.81
C ILE A 100 -9.90 18.33 -5.51
N ARG A 101 -10.68 19.13 -4.79
CA ARG A 101 -11.85 19.79 -5.33
C ARG A 101 -11.67 21.30 -5.47
N TYR A 102 -12.00 21.78 -6.67
CA TYR A 102 -12.24 23.19 -6.96
C TYR A 102 -13.74 23.43 -7.12
N PHE A 103 -14.29 24.29 -6.28
CA PHE A 103 -15.72 24.64 -6.32
C PHE A 103 -16.07 25.46 -7.56
N GLY A 104 -17.13 25.07 -8.25
CA GLY A 104 -17.57 25.70 -9.51
C GLY A 104 -18.70 26.74 -9.38
N GLY A 105 -19.01 27.16 -8.14
CA GLY A 105 -20.06 28.16 -7.87
C GLY A 105 -21.46 27.57 -7.68
N VAL A 106 -21.68 26.29 -7.96
CA VAL A 106 -22.96 25.59 -7.78
C VAL A 106 -22.82 24.46 -6.78
N LYS A 107 -23.68 24.44 -5.77
CA LYS A 107 -23.71 23.36 -4.77
C LYS A 107 -24.19 22.06 -5.42
N LEU A 108 -23.47 20.97 -5.15
CA LEU A 108 -23.80 19.64 -5.66
C LEU A 108 -24.78 18.87 -4.75
N GLY A 109 -24.89 19.26 -3.49
CA GLY A 109 -25.59 18.51 -2.45
C GLY A 109 -24.78 17.27 -2.02
N THR A 110 -25.23 16.61 -0.96
CA THR A 110 -24.54 15.45 -0.38
C THR A 110 -24.46 14.27 -1.35
N SER A 111 -25.55 13.95 -2.04
CA SER A 111 -25.61 12.88 -3.03
C SER A 111 -24.71 13.17 -4.25
N GLY A 112 -24.69 14.41 -4.73
CA GLY A 112 -23.82 14.83 -5.83
C GLY A 112 -22.34 14.76 -5.47
N LEU A 113 -21.97 15.16 -4.24
CA LEU A 113 -20.60 15.03 -3.73
C LEU A 113 -20.14 13.57 -3.65
N ILE A 114 -20.98 12.69 -3.10
CA ILE A 114 -20.67 11.25 -3.00
C ILE A 114 -20.38 10.67 -4.40
N VAL A 115 -21.21 10.96 -5.39
CA VAL A 115 -21.01 10.50 -6.77
C VAL A 115 -19.72 11.08 -7.36
N ALA A 116 -19.45 12.37 -7.16
CA ALA A 116 -18.29 13.06 -7.71
C ALA A 116 -16.97 12.50 -7.15
N TYR A 117 -16.85 12.37 -5.83
CA TYR A 117 -15.65 11.80 -5.19
C TYR A 117 -15.45 10.34 -5.55
N ARG A 118 -16.51 9.55 -5.57
CA ARG A 118 -16.49 8.16 -6.03
C ARG A 118 -15.98 8.04 -7.47
N THR A 119 -16.54 8.82 -8.38
CA THR A 119 -16.21 8.78 -9.81
C THR A 119 -14.75 9.20 -10.05
N ALA A 120 -14.31 10.30 -9.43
CA ALA A 120 -12.94 10.76 -9.56
C ALA A 120 -11.93 9.73 -9.05
N ALA A 121 -12.18 9.14 -7.86
CA ALA A 121 -11.35 8.08 -7.29
C ALA A 121 -11.33 6.84 -8.18
N ALA A 122 -12.47 6.41 -8.70
CA ALA A 122 -12.58 5.29 -9.63
C ALA A 122 -11.72 5.49 -10.88
N LEU A 123 -11.74 6.68 -11.48
CA LEU A 123 -10.94 7.01 -12.66
C LEU A 123 -9.43 6.93 -12.38
N ALA A 124 -8.97 7.45 -11.24
CA ALA A 124 -7.56 7.36 -10.86
C ALA A 124 -7.12 5.90 -10.64
N ILE A 125 -7.95 5.07 -10.00
CA ILE A 125 -7.68 3.65 -9.79
C ILE A 125 -7.71 2.89 -11.12
N GLU A 126 -8.65 3.17 -12.00
CA GLU A 126 -8.75 2.53 -13.33
C GLU A 126 -7.52 2.80 -14.19
N ASN A 127 -6.96 4.00 -14.11
CA ASN A 127 -5.74 4.38 -14.81
C ASN A 127 -4.46 3.85 -14.15
N ALA A 128 -4.54 3.28 -12.94
CA ALA A 128 -3.40 2.73 -12.24
C ALA A 128 -3.01 1.36 -12.79
N LYS A 129 -1.71 1.06 -12.78
CA LYS A 129 -1.21 -0.29 -13.04
C LYS A 129 -1.31 -1.11 -11.75
N VAL A 130 -2.23 -2.06 -11.71
CA VAL A 130 -2.39 -2.99 -10.59
C VAL A 130 -1.30 -4.06 -10.64
N GLU A 131 -0.71 -4.35 -9.49
CA GLU A 131 0.32 -5.37 -9.29
C GLU A 131 -0.08 -6.30 -8.14
N THR A 132 0.23 -7.59 -8.29
CA THR A 132 0.14 -8.56 -7.20
C THR A 132 1.52 -8.70 -6.58
N ARG A 133 1.60 -8.53 -5.26
CA ARG A 133 2.83 -8.69 -4.48
C ARG A 133 2.69 -9.82 -3.48
N THR A 134 3.80 -10.51 -3.21
CA THR A 134 3.87 -11.59 -2.23
C THR A 134 4.15 -11.02 -0.85
N VAL A 135 3.51 -11.57 0.17
CA VAL A 135 3.84 -11.26 1.56
C VAL A 135 5.06 -12.08 1.93
N GLU A 136 6.17 -11.40 2.19
CA GLU A 136 7.40 -12.04 2.67
C GLU A 136 7.49 -11.97 4.20
N GLU A 137 8.13 -13.00 4.78
CA GLU A 137 8.54 -13.06 6.16
C GLU A 137 10.06 -13.22 6.23
N THR A 138 10.69 -12.56 7.19
CA THR A 138 12.12 -12.68 7.42
C THR A 138 12.37 -13.67 8.53
N VAL A 139 13.17 -14.72 8.24
CA VAL A 139 13.61 -15.72 9.19
C VAL A 139 15.10 -15.48 9.50
N SER A 140 15.42 -15.28 10.78
CA SER A 140 16.81 -15.17 11.26
C SER A 140 17.29 -16.52 11.75
N TYR A 141 18.52 -16.89 11.38
CA TYR A 141 19.14 -18.15 11.77
C TYR A 141 20.61 -17.94 12.13
N SER A 142 20.99 -18.47 13.31
CA SER A 142 22.38 -18.45 13.79
C SER A 142 22.97 -19.84 13.71
N PHE A 143 24.21 -19.98 13.24
CA PHE A 143 24.86 -21.25 13.01
C PHE A 143 26.40 -21.16 13.16
N THR A 144 27.06 -22.28 13.20
CA THR A 144 28.51 -22.36 13.28
C THR A 144 29.13 -22.56 11.88
N TYR A 145 30.40 -22.19 11.72
CA TYR A 145 31.12 -22.30 10.43
C TYR A 145 31.01 -23.68 9.75
N PRO A 146 31.11 -24.82 10.47
CA PRO A 146 30.97 -26.16 9.87
C PRO A 146 29.62 -26.36 9.17
N MET A 147 28.57 -25.63 9.58
CA MET A 147 27.22 -25.71 8.99
C MET A 147 27.07 -24.86 7.74
N MET A 148 28.01 -23.99 7.42
CA MET A 148 27.92 -23.02 6.31
C MET A 148 27.44 -23.65 5.00
N ASN A 149 28.09 -24.77 4.59
CA ASN A 149 27.76 -25.43 3.33
C ASN A 149 26.34 -25.97 3.31
N ALA A 150 25.84 -26.49 4.44
CA ALA A 150 24.50 -27.02 4.56
C ALA A 150 23.45 -25.88 4.50
N VAL A 151 23.71 -24.76 5.20
CA VAL A 151 22.85 -23.58 5.18
C VAL A 151 22.79 -22.98 3.77
N MET A 152 23.93 -22.79 3.11
CA MET A 152 23.97 -22.21 1.76
C MET A 152 23.34 -23.13 0.71
N ARG A 153 23.40 -24.44 0.90
CA ARG A 153 22.68 -25.41 0.06
C ARG A 153 21.17 -25.21 0.20
N LEU A 154 20.67 -25.10 1.43
CA LEU A 154 19.26 -24.86 1.71
C LEU A 154 18.77 -23.53 1.10
N VAL A 155 19.58 -22.46 1.22
CA VAL A 155 19.30 -21.16 0.59
C VAL A 155 19.08 -21.31 -0.91
N LYS A 156 19.92 -22.09 -1.57
CA LYS A 156 19.84 -22.37 -3.01
C LYS A 156 18.63 -23.26 -3.36
N GLU A 157 18.41 -24.35 -2.64
CA GLU A 157 17.32 -25.29 -2.88
C GLU A 157 15.94 -24.65 -2.76
N MET A 158 15.76 -23.77 -1.78
CA MET A 158 14.49 -23.07 -1.55
C MET A 158 14.43 -21.71 -2.25
N ASN A 159 15.44 -21.36 -3.05
CA ASN A 159 15.52 -20.07 -3.75
C ASN A 159 15.29 -18.86 -2.82
N LEU A 160 15.95 -18.86 -1.66
CA LEU A 160 15.78 -17.84 -0.63
C LEU A 160 16.57 -16.57 -0.97
N ARG A 161 15.98 -15.42 -0.64
CA ARG A 161 16.67 -14.14 -0.73
C ARG A 161 17.39 -13.83 0.59
N VAL A 162 18.70 -13.66 0.54
CA VAL A 162 19.49 -13.23 1.69
C VAL A 162 19.28 -11.74 1.91
N VAL A 163 18.70 -11.37 3.06
CA VAL A 163 18.47 -9.97 3.46
C VAL A 163 19.74 -9.38 4.08
N SER A 164 20.37 -10.15 4.97
CA SER A 164 21.66 -9.80 5.58
C SER A 164 22.39 -11.04 6.05
N GLN A 165 23.70 -10.94 6.16
CA GLN A 165 24.55 -12.00 6.71
C GLN A 165 25.75 -11.39 7.43
N SER A 166 26.19 -12.06 8.51
CA SER A 166 27.38 -11.73 9.28
C SER A 166 28.10 -13.01 9.65
N PHE A 167 29.44 -13.03 9.54
CA PHE A 167 30.28 -14.20 9.74
C PHE A 167 31.43 -13.89 10.69
N ASP A 168 31.09 -13.44 11.90
CA ASP A 168 32.05 -13.19 12.98
C ASP A 168 32.28 -14.47 13.78
N ASN A 169 32.30 -14.39 15.13
CA ASN A 169 32.44 -15.55 15.99
C ASN A 169 31.27 -16.54 15.89
N THR A 170 30.08 -16.03 15.54
CA THR A 170 28.90 -16.80 15.21
C THR A 170 28.39 -16.33 13.85
N CYS A 171 28.01 -17.27 12.98
CA CYS A 171 27.44 -16.94 11.72
C CYS A 171 25.94 -16.62 11.91
N GLU A 172 25.49 -15.50 11.37
CA GLU A 172 24.07 -15.10 11.35
C GLU A 172 23.62 -14.82 9.92
N ILE A 173 22.43 -15.28 9.58
CA ILE A 173 21.82 -15.03 8.29
C ILE A 173 20.34 -14.65 8.48
N LYS A 174 19.89 -13.65 7.73
CA LYS A 174 18.46 -13.28 7.62
C LYS A 174 17.97 -13.61 6.22
N LEU A 175 16.95 -14.44 6.15
CA LEU A 175 16.40 -14.97 4.92
C LEU A 175 14.96 -14.49 4.72
N ALA A 176 14.65 -13.91 3.57
CA ALA A 176 13.28 -13.59 3.19
C ALA A 176 12.68 -14.75 2.40
N ILE A 177 11.46 -15.10 2.78
CA ILE A 177 10.69 -16.17 2.15
C ILE A 177 9.21 -15.78 2.15
N ARG A 178 8.44 -16.33 1.21
CA ARG A 178 6.98 -16.22 1.19
C ARG A 178 6.40 -16.68 2.54
N ARG A 179 5.48 -15.90 3.11
CA ARG A 179 4.92 -16.13 4.45
C ARG A 179 4.39 -17.57 4.63
N SER A 180 3.70 -18.11 3.62
CA SER A 180 3.16 -19.49 3.66
C SER A 180 4.23 -20.57 3.79
N GLU A 181 5.48 -20.28 3.42
CA GLU A 181 6.61 -21.23 3.42
C GLU A 181 7.56 -21.03 4.62
N ALA A 182 7.34 -19.99 5.43
CA ALA A 182 8.23 -19.66 6.54
C ALA A 182 8.32 -20.76 7.60
N ALA A 183 7.21 -21.45 7.89
CA ALA A 183 7.19 -22.57 8.84
C ALA A 183 8.03 -23.75 8.34
N LEU A 184 7.94 -24.08 7.05
CA LEU A 184 8.76 -25.12 6.44
C LEU A 184 10.24 -24.76 6.45
N LEU A 185 10.58 -23.49 6.20
CA LEU A 185 11.97 -23.04 6.29
C LEU A 185 12.54 -23.22 7.70
N ARG A 186 11.78 -22.81 8.73
CA ARG A 186 12.21 -22.99 10.13
C ARG A 186 12.46 -24.48 10.45
N GLU A 187 11.53 -25.35 10.09
CA GLU A 187 11.67 -26.79 10.28
C GLU A 187 12.92 -27.36 9.58
N ARG A 188 13.20 -26.91 8.36
CA ARG A 188 14.39 -27.35 7.61
C ARG A 188 15.70 -26.82 8.21
N LEU A 189 15.70 -25.58 8.70
CA LEU A 189 16.87 -25.00 9.39
C LEU A 189 17.14 -25.73 10.71
N ASP A 190 16.10 -26.03 11.50
CA ASP A 190 16.23 -26.76 12.76
C ASP A 190 16.83 -28.16 12.53
N LYS A 191 16.49 -28.82 11.44
CA LYS A 191 17.08 -30.13 11.05
C LYS A 191 18.56 -30.06 10.67
N LEU A 192 19.10 -28.89 10.36
CA LEU A 192 20.53 -28.71 10.09
C LEU A 192 21.37 -28.64 11.39
N SER A 193 20.71 -28.42 12.53
CA SER A 193 21.37 -28.22 13.83
C SER A 193 21.80 -29.53 14.51
N PHE A 194 21.64 -30.68 13.85
CA PHE A 194 21.97 -32.01 14.37
C PHE A 194 23.08 -32.67 13.55
#